data_242525b646a8c0c4f7d4d2b8edc84bbb
#
_entry.id   242525b646a8c0c4f7d4d2b8edc84bbb
#
_cell.length_a   1.000
_cell.length_b   1.000
_cell.length_c   1.000
_cell.angle_alpha   90.00
_cell.angle_beta   90.00
_cell.angle_gamma   90.00
#
_symmetry.space_group_name_H-M   'P 1'
#
loop_
_entity.id
_entity.type
_entity.pdbx_description
1 polymer ?
#
loop_
_entity_poly.entity_id
_entity_poly.type
_entity_poly.pdbx_seq_one_letter_code
_entity_poly.pdbx_strand_id
1 'polypeptide(L)'
;MGQTARSIYIRNRRVSAMQSDDNDSILARIAAGEDGSFELLIEKYGNLVWSIGKKFLYRQSDVEDAVQEVFIAIWKSADKFDSSKAKEITFISMIARRRFIDHLRKISKHKNLESIDEDNSTHQLYKESMLNESTDLQLIKNAIKSLDIDDQELLNLSIYQGYSHAEISKLLNLPLGTVKTKIRRNLIKLQEVFETNETNTILNLNNA
;
A
#
# COMPACT_ATOMS: atom_id res chain seq x y z
N MET A 1 -20.99 13.02 -17.73
CA MET A 1 -20.07 13.52 -16.69
C MET A 1 -18.77 12.72 -16.56
N GLY A 2 -18.39 11.90 -17.56
CA GLY A 2 -17.21 11.01 -17.49
C GLY A 2 -15.91 11.54 -18.11
N GLN A 3 -15.88 12.80 -18.57
CA GLN A 3 -14.68 13.34 -19.25
C GLN A 3 -13.70 14.09 -18.33
N THR A 4 -14.10 14.48 -17.13
CA THR A 4 -13.32 15.34 -16.24
C THR A 4 -12.14 14.61 -15.58
N ALA A 5 -12.32 13.36 -15.14
CA ALA A 5 -11.26 12.61 -14.48
C ALA A 5 -10.15 12.18 -15.47
N ARG A 6 -10.53 11.79 -16.69
CA ARG A 6 -9.60 11.37 -17.74
C ARG A 6 -8.78 12.53 -18.30
N SER A 7 -9.37 13.73 -18.35
CA SER A 7 -8.69 14.95 -18.83
C SER A 7 -7.62 15.45 -17.88
N ILE A 8 -7.81 15.28 -16.56
CA ILE A 8 -6.83 15.66 -15.54
C ILE A 8 -5.61 14.71 -15.56
N TYR A 9 -5.83 13.40 -15.81
CA TYR A 9 -4.78 12.38 -15.81
C TYR A 9 -3.83 12.45 -17.03
N ILE A 10 -4.29 12.94 -18.18
CA ILE A 10 -3.53 12.88 -19.44
C ILE A 10 -2.72 14.17 -19.70
N ARG A 11 -3.02 15.27 -19.04
CA ARG A 11 -2.47 16.59 -19.41
C ARG A 11 -1.06 16.90 -18.90
N ASN A 12 -0.53 16.18 -17.91
CA ASN A 12 0.75 16.53 -17.30
C ASN A 12 1.89 15.55 -17.58
N ARG A 13 2.29 15.47 -18.86
CA ARG A 13 3.52 14.76 -19.27
C ARG A 13 4.78 15.66 -19.28
N ARG A 14 4.73 16.84 -18.71
CA ARG A 14 5.86 17.76 -18.65
C ARG A 14 5.85 18.58 -17.35
N VAL A 15 6.37 18.00 -16.27
CA VAL A 15 6.95 18.84 -15.22
C VAL A 15 8.24 18.20 -14.75
N SER A 16 9.31 18.99 -14.87
CA SER A 16 10.67 18.78 -14.40
C SER A 16 10.75 18.18 -13.00
N ALA A 17 11.77 17.33 -12.81
CA ALA A 17 12.29 16.98 -11.50
C ALA A 17 12.57 18.23 -10.67
N MET A 18 11.65 18.64 -9.83
CA MET A 18 11.93 19.49 -8.70
C MET A 18 12.27 18.57 -7.51
N GLN A 19 13.53 18.52 -7.19
CA GLN A 19 13.98 18.17 -5.85
C GLN A 19 13.33 19.17 -4.90
N SER A 20 12.25 18.77 -4.25
CA SER A 20 11.65 19.53 -3.16
C SER A 20 12.21 19.01 -1.85
N ASP A 21 12.76 19.92 -1.08
CA ASP A 21 13.14 19.73 0.32
C ASP A 21 12.07 18.94 1.08
N ASP A 22 12.52 17.99 1.89
CA ASP A 22 11.71 17.07 2.71
C ASP A 22 10.85 17.81 3.78
N ASN A 23 10.83 19.14 3.77
CA ASN A 23 10.24 19.98 4.81
C ASN A 23 8.85 20.54 4.45
N ASP A 24 8.29 20.27 3.27
CA ASP A 24 6.98 20.79 2.86
C ASP A 24 6.02 19.66 2.48
N SER A 25 5.60 18.91 3.49
CA SER A 25 4.65 17.80 3.32
C SER A 25 3.30 18.31 2.80
N ILE A 26 2.85 17.80 1.66
CA ILE A 26 1.51 18.10 1.10
C ILE A 26 0.42 17.73 2.09
N LEU A 27 0.60 16.65 2.86
CA LEU A 27 -0.36 16.23 3.88
C LEU A 27 -0.44 17.24 5.04
N ALA A 28 0.67 17.85 5.43
CA ALA A 28 0.67 18.90 6.45
C ALA A 28 -0.09 20.16 5.95
N ARG A 29 0.09 20.52 4.67
CA ARG A 29 -0.63 21.64 4.04
C ARG A 29 -2.14 21.36 3.94
N ILE A 30 -2.54 20.12 3.62
CA ILE A 30 -3.95 19.70 3.62
C ILE A 30 -4.52 19.78 5.03
N ALA A 31 -3.79 19.31 6.05
CA ALA A 31 -4.23 19.37 7.44
C ALA A 31 -4.38 20.81 7.95
N ALA A 32 -3.57 21.74 7.43
CA ALA A 32 -3.67 23.16 7.70
C ALA A 32 -4.82 23.85 6.92
N GLY A 33 -5.51 23.15 6.00
CA GLY A 33 -6.58 23.71 5.19
C GLY A 33 -6.09 24.65 4.07
N GLU A 34 -4.85 24.50 3.62
CA GLU A 34 -4.27 25.34 2.57
C GLU A 34 -4.92 25.05 1.21
N ASP A 35 -5.43 26.10 0.56
CA ASP A 35 -6.05 26.00 -0.76
C ASP A 35 -5.09 25.45 -1.81
N GLY A 36 -5.60 24.60 -2.72
CA GLY A 36 -4.81 23.98 -3.80
C GLY A 36 -3.94 22.79 -3.35
N SER A 37 -3.80 22.50 -2.06
CA SER A 37 -2.98 21.39 -1.58
C SER A 37 -3.53 20.03 -1.99
N PHE A 38 -4.85 19.91 -2.13
CA PHE A 38 -5.51 18.68 -2.57
C PHE A 38 -5.24 18.38 -4.04
N GLU A 39 -5.24 19.40 -4.88
CA GLU A 39 -4.87 19.31 -6.30
C GLU A 39 -3.42 18.86 -6.46
N LEU A 40 -2.50 19.41 -5.65
CA LEU A 40 -1.11 18.99 -5.62
C LEU A 40 -0.95 17.53 -5.17
N LEU A 41 -1.75 17.06 -4.21
CA LEU A 41 -1.77 15.66 -3.79
C LEU A 41 -2.15 14.75 -4.96
N ILE A 42 -3.21 15.10 -5.69
CA ILE A 42 -3.66 14.32 -6.86
C ILE A 42 -2.59 14.33 -7.96
N GLU A 43 -2.00 15.49 -8.24
CA GLU A 43 -0.96 15.63 -9.25
C GLU A 43 0.27 14.76 -8.91
N LYS A 44 0.77 14.86 -7.69
CA LYS A 44 1.99 14.16 -7.25
C LYS A 44 1.78 12.64 -7.11
N TYR A 45 0.65 12.21 -6.52
CA TYR A 45 0.43 10.82 -6.13
C TYR A 45 -0.62 10.08 -6.95
N GLY A 46 -1.28 10.73 -7.89
CA GLY A 46 -2.33 10.13 -8.71
C GLY A 46 -1.88 8.88 -9.45
N ASN A 47 -0.73 8.92 -10.11
CA ASN A 47 -0.17 7.78 -10.83
C ASN A 47 0.20 6.62 -9.89
N LEU A 48 0.72 6.92 -8.70
CA LEU A 48 1.05 5.91 -7.70
C LEU A 48 -0.22 5.21 -7.21
N VAL A 49 -1.23 5.98 -6.78
CA VAL A 49 -2.50 5.44 -6.29
C VAL A 49 -3.18 4.59 -7.37
N TRP A 50 -3.21 5.09 -8.62
CA TRP A 50 -3.73 4.35 -9.75
C TRP A 50 -3.00 3.04 -10.00
N SER A 51 -1.67 3.04 -9.98
CA SER A 51 -0.85 1.84 -10.19
C SER A 51 -1.07 0.80 -9.10
N ILE A 52 -1.27 1.24 -7.86
CA ILE A 52 -1.65 0.35 -6.75
C ILE A 52 -3.03 -0.24 -7.04
N GLY A 53 -4.03 0.57 -7.40
CA GLY A 53 -5.39 0.13 -7.67
C GLY A 53 -5.49 -0.96 -8.73
N LYS A 54 -4.74 -0.82 -9.82
CA LYS A 54 -4.69 -1.82 -10.90
C LYS A 54 -4.16 -3.19 -10.47
N LYS A 55 -3.44 -3.26 -9.37
CA LYS A 55 -2.98 -4.55 -8.81
C LYS A 55 -4.06 -5.27 -8.03
N PHE A 56 -5.12 -4.58 -7.60
CA PHE A 56 -6.20 -5.12 -6.79
C PHE A 56 -7.51 -5.29 -7.57
N LEU A 57 -7.76 -4.44 -8.55
CA LEU A 57 -9.04 -4.37 -9.26
C LEU A 57 -8.85 -4.52 -10.76
N TYR A 58 -9.68 -5.37 -11.38
CA TYR A 58 -9.59 -5.68 -12.82
C TYR A 58 -10.37 -4.69 -13.68
N ARG A 59 -11.59 -4.30 -13.24
CA ARG A 59 -12.42 -3.40 -14.02
C ARG A 59 -11.91 -1.98 -13.83
N GLN A 60 -11.75 -1.27 -14.93
CA GLN A 60 -11.28 0.11 -14.90
C GLN A 60 -12.23 1.02 -14.12
N SER A 61 -13.55 0.82 -14.25
CA SER A 61 -14.56 1.55 -13.47
C SER A 61 -14.37 1.37 -11.97
N ASP A 62 -14.12 0.14 -11.51
CA ASP A 62 -13.92 -0.15 -10.10
C ASP A 62 -12.62 0.52 -9.57
N VAL A 63 -11.58 0.60 -10.42
CA VAL A 63 -10.35 1.33 -10.08
C VAL A 63 -10.62 2.83 -9.96
N GLU A 64 -11.37 3.41 -10.90
CA GLU A 64 -11.72 4.84 -10.91
C GLU A 64 -12.49 5.23 -9.65
N ASP A 65 -13.51 4.46 -9.28
CA ASP A 65 -14.32 4.69 -8.08
C ASP A 65 -13.49 4.54 -6.81
N ALA A 66 -12.69 3.45 -6.72
CA ALA A 66 -11.86 3.21 -5.57
C ALA A 66 -10.74 4.25 -5.40
N VAL A 67 -10.16 4.76 -6.48
CA VAL A 67 -9.16 5.85 -6.46
C VAL A 67 -9.76 7.12 -5.87
N GLN A 68 -11.00 7.46 -6.21
CA GLN A 68 -11.69 8.61 -5.61
C GLN A 68 -11.87 8.42 -4.09
N GLU A 69 -12.33 7.22 -3.67
CA GLU A 69 -12.45 6.88 -2.24
C GLU A 69 -11.10 6.97 -1.51
N VAL A 70 -10.00 6.57 -2.17
CA VAL A 70 -8.64 6.67 -1.61
C VAL A 70 -8.27 8.13 -1.35
N PHE A 71 -8.44 9.04 -2.33
CA PHE A 71 -8.09 10.44 -2.14
C PHE A 71 -8.94 11.12 -1.06
N ILE A 72 -10.23 10.80 -0.98
CA ILE A 72 -11.09 11.25 0.12
C ILE A 72 -10.58 10.73 1.47
N ALA A 73 -10.13 9.47 1.53
CA ALA A 73 -9.61 8.91 2.77
C ALA A 73 -8.26 9.53 3.18
N ILE A 74 -7.38 9.82 2.22
CA ILE A 74 -6.12 10.52 2.47
C ILE A 74 -6.41 11.92 3.02
N TRP A 75 -7.28 12.67 2.37
CA TRP A 75 -7.69 14.01 2.81
C TRP A 75 -8.22 14.00 4.24
N LYS A 76 -9.13 13.07 4.58
CA LYS A 76 -9.69 12.92 5.93
C LYS A 76 -8.68 12.45 6.99
N SER A 77 -7.54 11.95 6.58
CA SER A 77 -6.53 11.39 7.47
C SER A 77 -5.24 12.21 7.48
N ALA A 78 -5.18 13.32 6.77
CA ALA A 78 -3.99 14.14 6.64
C ALA A 78 -3.49 14.68 7.98
N ASP A 79 -4.42 15.00 8.90
CA ASP A 79 -4.14 15.41 10.28
C ASP A 79 -3.43 14.35 11.14
N LYS A 80 -3.48 13.07 10.71
CA LYS A 80 -2.84 11.95 11.43
C LYS A 80 -1.44 11.63 10.90
N PHE A 81 -1.03 12.31 9.85
CA PHE A 81 0.30 12.13 9.30
C PHE A 81 1.35 12.70 10.25
N ASP A 82 2.41 11.91 10.48
CA ASP A 82 3.54 12.27 11.33
C ASP A 82 4.83 11.94 10.57
N SER A 83 5.50 12.97 10.07
CA SER A 83 6.73 12.83 9.27
C SER A 83 7.89 12.20 10.05
N SER A 84 7.85 12.23 11.38
CA SER A 84 8.85 11.56 12.22
C SER A 84 8.71 10.03 12.23
N LYS A 85 7.52 9.52 11.86
CA LYS A 85 7.20 8.07 11.86
C LYS A 85 7.26 7.42 10.50
N ALA A 86 6.94 8.17 9.44
CA ALA A 86 6.92 7.62 8.09
C ALA A 86 7.06 8.70 7.03
N LYS A 87 7.60 8.33 5.87
CA LYS A 87 7.56 9.19 4.67
C LYS A 87 6.14 9.35 4.17
N GLU A 88 5.82 10.51 3.60
CA GLU A 88 4.50 10.84 3.04
C GLU A 88 4.01 9.78 2.03
N ILE A 89 4.88 9.34 1.13
CA ILE A 89 4.58 8.27 0.15
C ILE A 89 4.17 6.96 0.82
N THR A 90 4.81 6.60 1.95
CA THR A 90 4.50 5.38 2.71
C THR A 90 3.12 5.46 3.34
N PHE A 91 2.79 6.61 3.95
CA PHE A 91 1.48 6.85 4.54
C PHE A 91 0.35 6.79 3.50
N ILE A 92 0.54 7.45 2.35
CA ILE A 92 -0.40 7.45 1.23
C ILE A 92 -0.59 6.02 0.69
N SER A 93 0.51 5.29 0.45
CA SER A 93 0.47 3.92 -0.07
C SER A 93 -0.26 2.96 0.88
N MET A 94 -0.10 3.13 2.18
CA MET A 94 -0.79 2.33 3.20
C MET A 94 -2.30 2.58 3.18
N ILE A 95 -2.74 3.84 3.10
CA ILE A 95 -4.16 4.18 2.99
C ILE A 95 -4.75 3.64 1.69
N ALA A 96 -4.05 3.86 0.56
CA ALA A 96 -4.48 3.41 -0.75
C ALA A 96 -4.69 1.90 -0.77
N ARG A 97 -3.68 1.14 -0.32
CA ARG A 97 -3.75 -0.32 -0.26
C ARG A 97 -4.92 -0.81 0.57
N ARG A 98 -5.11 -0.26 1.77
CA ARG A 98 -6.21 -0.64 2.65
C ARG A 98 -7.56 -0.40 1.99
N ARG A 99 -7.76 0.74 1.32
CA ARG A 99 -9.01 1.07 0.63
C ARG A 99 -9.28 0.14 -0.55
N PHE A 100 -8.27 -0.19 -1.35
CA PHE A 100 -8.44 -1.15 -2.45
C PHE A 100 -8.80 -2.54 -1.95
N ILE A 101 -8.21 -3.00 -0.85
CA ILE A 101 -8.58 -4.28 -0.23
C ILE A 101 -10.01 -4.25 0.30
N ASP A 102 -10.42 -3.17 0.97
CA ASP A 102 -11.79 -3.00 1.46
C ASP A 102 -12.80 -2.99 0.29
N HIS A 103 -12.45 -2.35 -0.82
CA HIS A 103 -13.27 -2.31 -2.04
C HIS A 103 -13.38 -3.71 -2.69
N LEU A 104 -12.28 -4.43 -2.80
CA LEU A 104 -12.26 -5.80 -3.30
C LEU A 104 -13.13 -6.72 -2.45
N ARG A 105 -13.07 -6.61 -1.12
CA ARG A 105 -13.91 -7.39 -0.20
C ARG A 105 -15.40 -7.09 -0.38
N LYS A 106 -15.77 -5.82 -0.63
CA LYS A 106 -17.16 -5.44 -0.93
C LYS A 106 -17.65 -6.12 -2.22
N ILE A 107 -16.85 -6.07 -3.29
CA ILE A 107 -17.18 -6.70 -4.58
C ILE A 107 -17.36 -8.22 -4.41
N SER A 108 -16.43 -8.88 -3.73
CA SER A 108 -16.50 -10.33 -3.49
C SER A 108 -17.72 -10.72 -2.66
N LYS A 109 -18.07 -9.93 -1.66
CA LYS A 109 -19.27 -10.17 -0.85
C LYS A 109 -20.57 -10.05 -1.65
N HIS A 110 -20.65 -9.07 -2.58
CA HIS A 110 -21.81 -8.93 -3.47
C HIS A 110 -21.92 -10.10 -4.44
N LYS A 111 -20.80 -10.55 -5.01
CA LYS A 111 -20.79 -11.74 -5.90
C LYS A 111 -21.23 -13.01 -5.18
N ASN A 112 -20.79 -13.23 -3.94
CA ASN A 112 -21.17 -14.41 -3.16
C ASN A 112 -22.65 -14.40 -2.70
N LEU A 113 -23.35 -13.28 -2.81
CA LEU A 113 -24.80 -13.20 -2.58
C LEU A 113 -25.59 -13.57 -3.84
N GLU A 114 -24.97 -13.54 -5.03
CA GLU A 114 -25.60 -13.86 -6.31
C GLU A 114 -25.22 -15.25 -6.85
N SER A 115 -24.16 -15.88 -6.32
CA SER A 115 -23.75 -17.24 -6.74
C SER A 115 -23.08 -17.98 -5.58
N ILE A 116 -23.68 -19.12 -5.20
CA ILE A 116 -23.08 -20.14 -4.32
C ILE A 116 -22.12 -20.94 -5.21
N ASP A 117 -20.97 -20.34 -5.57
CA ASP A 117 -19.84 -21.07 -6.10
C ASP A 117 -18.59 -20.58 -5.40
N GLU A 118 -18.00 -21.49 -4.61
CA GLU A 118 -16.72 -21.34 -3.94
C GLU A 118 -15.61 -21.20 -5.00
N ASP A 119 -15.38 -19.99 -5.50
CA ASP A 119 -14.21 -19.73 -6.30
C ASP A 119 -13.11 -19.06 -5.45
N ASN A 120 -12.24 -19.91 -4.89
CA ASN A 120 -10.99 -19.56 -4.20
C ASN A 120 -9.97 -18.87 -5.13
N SER A 121 -10.33 -18.54 -6.37
CA SER A 121 -9.45 -17.95 -7.38
C SER A 121 -9.00 -16.53 -7.07
N THR A 122 -9.70 -15.80 -6.21
CA THR A 122 -9.30 -14.44 -5.83
C THR A 122 -7.98 -14.42 -5.03
N HIS A 123 -7.69 -15.50 -4.27
CA HIS A 123 -6.43 -15.65 -3.53
C HIS A 123 -5.23 -16.01 -4.41
N GLN A 124 -5.47 -16.68 -5.53
CA GLN A 124 -4.41 -17.20 -6.40
C GLN A 124 -3.85 -16.10 -7.32
N LEU A 125 -4.68 -15.13 -7.71
CA LEU A 125 -4.30 -14.01 -8.58
C LEU A 125 -3.35 -12.99 -7.89
N TYR A 126 -3.38 -12.92 -6.56
CA TYR A 126 -2.42 -12.13 -5.79
C TYR A 126 -0.98 -12.67 -5.88
N LYS A 127 -0.83 -13.98 -6.12
CA LYS A 127 0.48 -14.65 -6.11
C LYS A 127 1.30 -14.37 -7.36
N GLU A 128 0.67 -14.16 -8.50
CA GLU A 128 1.38 -14.04 -9.79
C GLU A 128 1.66 -12.62 -10.25
N SER A 129 0.82 -11.65 -9.87
CA SER A 129 0.94 -10.25 -10.34
C SER A 129 2.08 -9.45 -9.71
N MET A 130 2.71 -9.94 -8.64
CA MET A 130 3.81 -9.26 -7.95
C MET A 130 5.22 -9.69 -8.40
N LEU A 131 5.33 -10.53 -9.43
CA LEU A 131 6.57 -11.24 -9.75
C LEU A 131 7.26 -10.74 -11.01
N ASN A 132 7.51 -9.43 -11.15
CA ASN A 132 8.59 -8.98 -11.99
C ASN A 132 9.84 -8.80 -11.10
N GLU A 133 10.82 -9.63 -11.41
CA GLU A 133 12.01 -9.95 -10.64
C GLU A 133 12.96 -8.76 -10.50
N SER A 134 12.79 -7.96 -9.44
CA SER A 134 13.91 -7.18 -8.93
C SER A 134 14.63 -7.99 -7.86
N THR A 135 15.94 -7.86 -7.77
CA THR A 135 16.79 -8.51 -6.75
C THR A 135 16.23 -8.28 -5.33
N ASP A 136 15.68 -7.09 -5.08
CA ASP A 136 15.08 -6.70 -3.80
C ASP A 136 13.85 -7.53 -3.45
N LEU A 137 13.01 -7.90 -4.43
CA LEU A 137 11.85 -8.76 -4.21
C LEU A 137 12.24 -10.20 -3.85
N GLN A 138 13.34 -10.70 -4.39
CA GLN A 138 13.89 -12.00 -4.02
C GLN A 138 14.38 -12.00 -2.58
N LEU A 139 15.08 -10.94 -2.15
CA LEU A 139 15.54 -10.76 -0.78
C LEU A 139 14.37 -10.74 0.21
N ILE A 140 13.30 -9.96 -0.10
CA ILE A 140 12.08 -9.91 0.72
C ILE A 140 11.46 -11.30 0.85
N LYS A 141 11.30 -12.02 -0.25
CA LYS A 141 10.71 -13.36 -0.26
C LYS A 141 11.52 -14.33 0.62
N ASN A 142 12.84 -14.28 0.50
CA ASN A 142 13.72 -15.15 1.28
C ASN A 142 13.67 -14.78 2.78
N ALA A 143 13.66 -13.50 3.10
CA ALA A 143 13.52 -13.02 4.47
C ALA A 143 12.16 -13.42 5.09
N ILE A 144 11.06 -13.33 4.33
CA ILE A 144 9.74 -13.81 4.81
C ILE A 144 9.76 -15.32 5.01
N LYS A 145 10.36 -16.09 4.09
CA LYS A 145 10.47 -17.55 4.19
C LYS A 145 11.31 -18.02 5.38
N SER A 146 12.22 -17.19 5.90
CA SER A 146 13.03 -17.50 7.08
C SER A 146 12.30 -17.29 8.40
N LEU A 147 11.10 -16.69 8.38
CA LEU A 147 10.27 -16.56 9.58
C LEU A 147 9.52 -17.87 9.88
N ASP A 148 9.08 -18.02 11.14
CA ASP A 148 8.22 -19.12 11.53
C ASP A 148 6.89 -19.08 10.72
N ILE A 149 6.29 -20.25 10.48
CA ILE A 149 5.07 -20.40 9.67
C ILE A 149 3.94 -19.50 10.20
N ASP A 150 3.74 -19.46 11.52
CA ASP A 150 2.74 -18.60 12.16
C ASP A 150 2.99 -17.10 11.90
N ASP A 151 4.25 -16.70 11.90
CA ASP A 151 4.67 -15.34 11.66
C ASP A 151 4.54 -14.95 10.17
N GLN A 152 4.79 -15.91 9.27
CA GLN A 152 4.51 -15.74 7.83
C GLN A 152 3.00 -15.56 7.59
N GLU A 153 2.14 -16.36 8.24
CA GLU A 153 0.69 -16.22 8.15
C GLU A 153 0.20 -14.87 8.67
N LEU A 154 0.72 -14.43 9.82
CA LEU A 154 0.41 -13.11 10.37
C LEU A 154 0.76 -11.97 9.42
N LEU A 155 1.94 -12.00 8.79
CA LEU A 155 2.33 -11.01 7.81
C LEU A 155 1.48 -11.09 6.54
N ASN A 156 1.15 -12.30 6.09
CA ASN A 156 0.28 -12.50 4.94
C ASN A 156 -1.11 -11.89 5.18
N LEU A 157 -1.74 -12.19 6.31
CA LEU A 157 -3.03 -11.63 6.69
C LEU A 157 -3.00 -10.10 6.80
N SER A 158 -1.95 -9.56 7.44
CA SER A 158 -1.85 -8.11 7.66
C SER A 158 -1.47 -7.34 6.39
N ILE A 159 -0.44 -7.80 5.68
CA ILE A 159 0.14 -7.04 4.56
C ILE A 159 -0.55 -7.39 3.24
N TYR A 160 -0.77 -8.66 2.93
CA TYR A 160 -1.32 -9.07 1.64
C TYR A 160 -2.85 -9.08 1.64
N GLN A 161 -3.47 -9.60 2.68
CA GLN A 161 -4.92 -9.69 2.78
C GLN A 161 -5.54 -8.46 3.45
N GLY A 162 -4.73 -7.58 4.05
CA GLY A 162 -5.16 -6.30 4.63
C GLY A 162 -6.10 -6.41 5.82
N TYR A 163 -6.07 -7.54 6.55
CA TYR A 163 -6.83 -7.65 7.80
C TYR A 163 -6.27 -6.69 8.84
N SER A 164 -7.16 -6.02 9.57
CA SER A 164 -6.75 -5.25 10.74
C SER A 164 -6.25 -6.18 11.85
N HIS A 165 -5.42 -5.67 12.76
CA HIS A 165 -4.94 -6.47 13.88
C HIS A 165 -6.08 -7.06 14.74
N ALA A 166 -7.21 -6.36 14.83
CA ALA A 166 -8.39 -6.84 15.55
C ALA A 166 -9.08 -8.01 14.81
N GLU A 167 -9.15 -7.97 13.48
CA GLU A 167 -9.67 -9.07 12.67
C GLU A 167 -8.74 -10.28 12.75
N ILE A 168 -7.42 -10.08 12.65
CA ILE A 168 -6.40 -11.14 12.77
C ILE A 168 -6.48 -11.79 14.17
N SER A 169 -6.64 -10.97 15.21
CA SER A 169 -6.81 -11.45 16.59
C SER A 169 -8.00 -12.41 16.72
N LYS A 170 -9.12 -12.10 16.09
CA LYS A 170 -10.31 -12.96 16.06
C LYS A 170 -10.11 -14.19 15.19
N LEU A 171 -9.51 -14.03 14.00
CA LEU A 171 -9.33 -15.11 13.04
C LEU A 171 -8.39 -16.20 13.55
N LEU A 172 -7.27 -15.80 14.17
CA LEU A 172 -6.26 -16.72 14.71
C LEU A 172 -6.45 -17.03 16.19
N ASN A 173 -7.50 -16.50 16.82
CA ASN A 173 -7.75 -16.63 18.26
C ASN A 173 -6.55 -16.25 19.13
N LEU A 174 -5.85 -15.15 18.76
CA LEU A 174 -4.69 -14.61 19.46
C LEU A 174 -5.06 -13.29 20.17
N PRO A 175 -4.48 -13.00 21.34
CA PRO A 175 -4.65 -11.70 21.97
C PRO A 175 -4.20 -10.56 21.04
N LEU A 176 -4.96 -9.46 20.97
CA LEU A 176 -4.66 -8.30 20.11
C LEU A 176 -3.25 -7.74 20.35
N GLY A 177 -2.81 -7.72 21.62
CA GLY A 177 -1.44 -7.30 21.98
C GLY A 177 -0.36 -8.21 21.38
N THR A 178 -0.60 -9.52 21.36
CA THR A 178 0.30 -10.51 20.75
C THR A 178 0.40 -10.29 19.24
N VAL A 179 -0.73 -10.11 18.54
CA VAL A 179 -0.78 -9.83 17.10
C VAL A 179 0.03 -8.56 16.77
N LYS A 180 -0.21 -7.46 17.48
CA LYS A 180 0.53 -6.20 17.28
C LYS A 180 2.04 -6.37 17.49
N THR A 181 2.42 -7.06 18.55
CA THR A 181 3.83 -7.25 18.91
C THR A 181 4.55 -8.16 17.92
N LYS A 182 3.92 -9.26 17.52
CA LYS A 182 4.48 -10.19 16.53
C LYS A 182 4.67 -9.51 15.16
N ILE A 183 3.64 -8.81 14.66
CA ILE A 183 3.74 -8.08 13.38
C ILE A 183 4.86 -7.04 13.43
N ARG A 184 4.90 -6.21 14.49
CA ARG A 184 5.96 -5.21 14.63
C ARG A 184 7.36 -5.83 14.67
N ARG A 185 7.56 -6.89 15.44
CA ARG A 185 8.85 -7.59 15.54
C ARG A 185 9.29 -8.14 14.19
N ASN A 186 8.37 -8.74 13.45
CA ASN A 186 8.69 -9.33 12.14
C ASN A 186 8.99 -8.24 11.10
N LEU A 187 8.31 -7.11 11.13
CA LEU A 187 8.63 -5.96 10.26
C LEU A 187 10.02 -5.40 10.57
N ILE A 188 10.42 -5.31 11.84
CA ILE A 188 11.77 -4.87 12.24
C ILE A 188 12.81 -5.86 11.71
N LYS A 189 12.61 -7.16 11.88
CA LYS A 189 13.52 -8.18 11.33
C LYS A 189 13.68 -8.06 9.81
N LEU A 190 12.58 -7.85 9.08
CA LEU A 190 12.63 -7.65 7.64
C LEU A 190 13.41 -6.38 7.27
N GLN A 191 13.23 -5.29 8.01
CA GLN A 191 13.97 -4.04 7.81
C GLN A 191 15.47 -4.22 8.02
N GLU A 192 15.89 -4.90 9.07
CA GLU A 192 17.30 -5.22 9.36
C GLU A 192 17.97 -5.99 8.22
N VAL A 193 17.25 -6.94 7.60
CA VAL A 193 17.75 -7.68 6.43
C VAL A 193 18.02 -6.76 5.25
N PHE A 194 17.17 -5.75 5.03
CA PHE A 194 17.35 -4.76 3.97
C PHE A 194 18.55 -3.85 4.21
N GLU A 195 18.63 -3.26 5.39
CA GLU A 195 19.71 -2.35 5.76
C GLU A 195 21.09 -3.02 5.66
N THR A 196 21.17 -4.30 6.07
CA THR A 196 22.41 -5.09 5.96
C THR A 196 22.80 -5.34 4.50
N ASN A 197 21.84 -5.58 3.60
CA ASN A 197 22.12 -5.82 2.19
C ASN A 197 22.50 -4.53 1.45
N GLU A 198 21.86 -3.40 1.73
CA GLU A 198 22.25 -2.10 1.17
C GLU A 198 23.71 -1.75 1.53
N THR A 199 24.07 -1.95 2.81
CA THR A 199 25.44 -1.70 3.29
C THR A 199 26.46 -2.59 2.58
N ASN A 200 26.18 -3.87 2.39
CA ASN A 200 27.06 -4.80 1.69
C ASN A 200 27.20 -4.47 0.20
N THR A 201 26.13 -3.99 -0.44
CA THR A 201 26.16 -3.58 -1.84
C THR A 201 27.04 -2.36 -2.03
N ILE A 202 26.97 -1.37 -1.14
CA ILE A 202 27.79 -0.15 -1.17
C ILE A 202 29.28 -0.49 -0.93
N LEU A 203 29.58 -1.38 0.02
CA LEU A 203 30.95 -1.80 0.29
C LEU A 203 31.59 -2.57 -0.87
N ASN A 204 30.81 -3.38 -1.58
CA ASN A 204 31.30 -4.10 -2.77
C ASN A 204 31.54 -3.19 -3.98
N LEU A 205 30.77 -2.12 -4.13
CA LEU A 205 30.98 -1.14 -5.18
C LEU A 205 32.19 -0.23 -4.94
N ASN A 206 32.58 -0.03 -3.68
CA ASN A 206 33.76 0.77 -3.32
C ASN A 206 35.07 -0.03 -3.36
N ASN A 207 35.00 -1.36 -3.50
CA ASN A 207 36.17 -2.25 -3.55
C ASN A 207 36.44 -2.83 -4.97
N ALA A 208 35.69 -2.40 -5.97
CA ALA A 208 35.82 -2.80 -7.38
C ALA A 208 36.34 -1.64 -8.24
#